data_3f939e8365324500054129873dfea66c
#
_entry.id   3f939e8365324500054129873dfea66c
#
_cell.length_a   1.000
_cell.length_b   1.000
_cell.length_c   1.000
_cell.angle_alpha   90.00
_cell.angle_beta   90.00
_cell.angle_gamma   90.00
#
_symmetry.space_group_name_H-M   'P 1'
#
loop_
_entity.id
_entity.type
_entity.pdbx_description
1 polymer ?
#
loop_
_entity_poly.entity_id
_entity_poly.type
_entity_poly.pdbx_seq_one_letter_code
_entity_poly.pdbx_strand_id
1 'polypeptide(L)'
;MSSNEVYADDAQSEATSGRRLGMVLLAILLAVCLLGAAAYLIARQRSARSNAVSNQLATAVQPSGEAEPASNTVAKSWKIEGALTEACTCSVPCSCNFGQGPSPHTYCYPFYSYHIRKGNYGDVALDDLHFGSADLRSGRYMFMDARANERQREVLRLIMARVIERASPDEAEAKAKEIGESVRYAAVEQSYDNRKNHLKVEGIGEFSADYVMGLDKESPIVVRNNTTWRIREAIKAKTSSYKVKIGRDVINTKDTNSNQGDYEYTDAMDFGAPVRWNCGADANRMANGSGEQSCQK
;
A
#
# COMPACT_ATOMS: atom_id res chain seq x y z
N MET A 1 28.68 -39.28 65.80
CA MET A 1 27.46 -39.95 65.37
C MET A 1 26.55 -38.85 64.89
N SER A 2 26.58 -38.63 63.76
CA SER A 2 26.19 -39.03 62.40
C SER A 2 25.09 -38.05 61.94
N SER A 3 25.49 -37.07 61.17
CA SER A 3 24.57 -36.06 60.57
C SER A 3 24.63 -36.05 59.03
N ASN A 4 24.84 -37.23 58.38
CA ASN A 4 25.08 -37.34 56.95
C ASN A 4 24.10 -38.20 56.17
N GLU A 5 22.93 -38.53 56.71
CA GLU A 5 21.96 -39.40 55.97
C GLU A 5 20.67 -38.71 55.48
N VAL A 6 20.50 -37.41 55.64
CA VAL A 6 19.22 -36.73 55.26
C VAL A 6 19.30 -36.05 53.88
N TYR A 7 20.44 -36.00 53.18
CA TYR A 7 20.58 -35.23 51.89
C TYR A 7 20.52 -36.07 50.61
N ALA A 8 20.32 -37.41 50.67
CA ALA A 8 20.35 -38.25 49.49
C ALA A 8 18.99 -38.49 48.80
N ASP A 9 17.87 -38.29 49.51
CA ASP A 9 16.53 -38.60 48.93
C ASP A 9 15.91 -37.49 48.12
N ASP A 10 16.27 -36.21 48.36
CA ASP A 10 15.65 -35.08 47.60
C ASP A 10 16.20 -34.94 46.17
N ALA A 11 17.41 -35.37 45.90
CA ALA A 11 18.02 -35.23 44.54
C ALA A 11 17.46 -36.24 43.52
N GLN A 12 16.87 -37.36 43.92
CA GLN A 12 16.24 -38.32 43.01
C GLN A 12 14.81 -38.00 42.65
N SER A 13 14.09 -37.22 43.48
CA SER A 13 12.73 -36.77 43.22
C SER A 13 12.66 -35.69 42.15
N GLU A 14 13.61 -34.74 42.13
CA GLU A 14 13.63 -33.67 41.13
C GLU A 14 14.02 -34.16 39.73
N ALA A 15 14.92 -35.13 39.59
CA ALA A 15 15.35 -35.68 38.32
C ALA A 15 14.23 -36.44 37.54
N THR A 16 13.29 -37.05 38.25
CA THR A 16 12.15 -37.75 37.64
C THR A 16 11.02 -36.84 37.23
N SER A 17 10.83 -35.72 37.91
CA SER A 17 9.83 -34.69 37.59
C SER A 17 10.19 -33.95 36.29
N GLY A 18 11.45 -33.53 36.11
CA GLY A 18 11.91 -32.81 34.92
C GLY A 18 11.83 -33.66 33.63
N ARG A 19 12.08 -34.97 33.71
CA ARG A 19 11.94 -35.89 32.56
C ARG A 19 10.48 -36.06 32.11
N ARG A 20 9.54 -36.14 33.06
CA ARG A 20 8.09 -36.24 32.73
C ARG A 20 7.58 -34.97 32.10
N LEU A 21 7.98 -33.79 32.60
CA LEU A 21 7.60 -32.49 32.02
C LEU A 21 8.16 -32.32 30.63
N GLY A 22 9.41 -32.69 30.38
CA GLY A 22 10.02 -32.65 29.04
C GLY A 22 9.32 -33.53 28.01
N MET A 23 8.92 -34.75 28.39
CA MET A 23 8.13 -35.65 27.50
C MET A 23 6.74 -35.11 27.19
N VAL A 24 6.07 -34.47 28.15
CA VAL A 24 4.75 -33.86 27.93
C VAL A 24 4.85 -32.67 26.97
N LEU A 25 5.86 -31.81 27.14
CA LEU A 25 6.09 -30.68 26.24
C LEU A 25 6.43 -31.14 24.81
N LEU A 26 7.24 -32.18 24.67
CA LEU A 26 7.57 -32.75 23.35
C LEU A 26 6.33 -33.34 22.66
N ALA A 27 5.47 -34.04 23.40
CA ALA A 27 4.22 -34.59 22.89
C ALA A 27 3.24 -33.49 22.41
N ILE A 28 3.13 -32.39 23.15
CA ILE A 28 2.30 -31.24 22.77
C ILE A 28 2.85 -30.60 21.49
N LEU A 29 4.17 -30.43 21.39
CA LEU A 29 4.81 -29.84 20.21
C LEU A 29 4.58 -30.67 18.96
N LEU A 30 4.70 -31.99 19.06
CA LEU A 30 4.41 -32.93 17.98
C LEU A 30 2.93 -32.90 17.56
N ALA A 31 2.01 -32.81 18.52
CA ALA A 31 0.57 -32.69 18.22
C ALA A 31 0.23 -31.40 17.46
N VAL A 32 0.81 -30.27 17.86
CA VAL A 32 0.63 -28.98 17.17
C VAL A 32 1.18 -29.02 15.74
N CYS A 33 2.37 -29.64 15.54
CA CYS A 33 2.94 -29.81 14.21
C CYS A 33 2.08 -30.68 13.30
N LEU A 34 1.51 -31.79 13.83
CA LEU A 34 0.63 -32.66 13.05
C LEU A 34 -0.69 -31.98 12.67
N LEU A 35 -1.27 -31.21 13.59
CA LEU A 35 -2.48 -30.42 13.30
C LEU A 35 -2.23 -29.34 12.25
N GLY A 36 -1.09 -28.67 12.32
CA GLY A 36 -0.67 -27.68 11.32
C GLY A 36 -0.48 -28.29 9.93
N ALA A 37 0.17 -29.45 9.85
CA ALA A 37 0.36 -30.19 8.60
C ALA A 37 -0.97 -30.67 8.00
N ALA A 38 -1.90 -31.15 8.82
CA ALA A 38 -3.23 -31.57 8.36
C ALA A 38 -4.03 -30.39 7.81
N ALA A 39 -4.03 -29.23 8.49
CA ALA A 39 -4.69 -28.00 8.04
C ALA A 39 -4.11 -27.50 6.71
N TYR A 40 -2.79 -27.55 6.54
CA TYR A 40 -2.11 -27.17 5.31
C TYR A 40 -2.50 -28.09 4.12
N LEU A 41 -2.57 -29.41 4.35
CA LEU A 41 -2.97 -30.36 3.30
C LEU A 41 -4.43 -30.17 2.88
N ILE A 42 -5.33 -29.88 3.83
CA ILE A 42 -6.74 -29.62 3.53
C ILE A 42 -6.89 -28.32 2.71
N ALA A 43 -6.16 -27.26 3.06
CA ALA A 43 -6.15 -26.00 2.31
C ALA A 43 -5.65 -26.21 0.88
N ARG A 44 -4.58 -26.99 0.69
CA ARG A 44 -4.01 -27.31 -0.61
C ARG A 44 -4.96 -28.15 -1.48
N GLN A 45 -5.72 -29.10 -0.89
CA GLN A 45 -6.71 -29.89 -1.62
C GLN A 45 -7.92 -29.05 -2.06
N ARG A 46 -8.34 -28.06 -1.25
CA ARG A 46 -9.43 -27.12 -1.63
C ARG A 46 -9.03 -26.26 -2.80
N SER A 47 -7.81 -25.72 -2.83
CA SER A 47 -7.28 -24.95 -3.97
C SER A 47 -7.19 -25.78 -5.26
N ALA A 48 -6.77 -27.05 -5.17
CA ALA A 48 -6.68 -27.93 -6.33
C ALA A 48 -8.07 -28.30 -6.91
N ARG A 49 -9.10 -28.46 -6.06
CA ARG A 49 -10.48 -28.71 -6.51
C ARG A 49 -11.12 -27.49 -7.16
N SER A 50 -10.84 -26.29 -6.66
CA SER A 50 -11.32 -25.05 -7.27
C SER A 50 -10.81 -24.87 -8.71
N ASN A 51 -9.54 -25.21 -8.96
CA ASN A 51 -8.95 -25.11 -10.30
C ASN A 51 -9.43 -26.21 -11.26
N ALA A 52 -9.80 -27.38 -10.76
CA ALA A 52 -10.30 -28.49 -11.61
C ALA A 52 -11.74 -28.23 -12.11
N VAL A 53 -12.59 -27.58 -11.31
CA VAL A 53 -13.97 -27.23 -11.72
C VAL A 53 -13.99 -26.14 -12.77
N SER A 54 -13.05 -25.19 -12.72
CA SER A 54 -12.92 -24.12 -13.72
C SER A 54 -12.51 -24.62 -15.11
N ASN A 55 -11.71 -25.68 -15.17
CA ASN A 55 -11.24 -26.25 -16.45
C ASN A 55 -12.26 -27.16 -17.16
N GLN A 56 -13.29 -27.67 -16.48
CA GLN A 56 -14.30 -28.52 -17.12
C GLN A 56 -15.44 -27.75 -17.80
N LEU A 57 -15.62 -26.45 -17.50
CA LEU A 57 -16.63 -25.64 -18.18
C LEU A 57 -16.18 -25.00 -19.50
N ALA A 58 -14.89 -25.13 -19.85
CA ALA A 58 -14.30 -24.47 -21.01
C ALA A 58 -14.32 -25.30 -22.31
N THR A 59 -14.87 -26.54 -22.31
CA THR A 59 -14.71 -27.47 -23.45
C THR A 59 -16.02 -27.78 -24.20
N ALA A 60 -17.08 -27.03 -24.05
CA ALA A 60 -18.29 -27.23 -24.83
C ALA A 60 -18.79 -25.90 -25.35
N VAL A 61 -18.44 -25.54 -26.55
CA VAL A 61 -19.22 -24.94 -27.67
C VAL A 61 -18.24 -24.35 -28.69
N GLN A 62 -18.04 -25.02 -29.81
CA GLN A 62 -17.61 -24.35 -31.05
C GLN A 62 -18.86 -24.13 -31.92
N PRO A 63 -19.02 -22.95 -32.47
CA PRO A 63 -19.48 -22.82 -33.86
C PRO A 63 -18.44 -22.10 -34.71
N SER A 64 -18.17 -22.72 -35.86
CA SER A 64 -17.44 -22.18 -37.00
C SER A 64 -18.15 -20.96 -37.59
N GLY A 65 -17.42 -19.88 -37.74
CA GLY A 65 -17.87 -18.67 -38.42
C GLY A 65 -16.77 -17.65 -38.42
N GLU A 66 -16.05 -17.57 -39.53
CA GLU A 66 -15.01 -16.58 -39.83
C GLU A 66 -15.70 -15.20 -39.92
N ALA A 67 -15.43 -14.36 -38.91
CA ALA A 67 -15.75 -12.93 -38.95
C ALA A 67 -14.54 -12.19 -38.41
N GLU A 68 -14.05 -11.22 -39.20
CA GLU A 68 -12.97 -10.31 -38.85
C GLU A 68 -13.12 -9.74 -37.41
N PRO A 69 -12.08 -9.58 -36.64
CA PRO A 69 -12.19 -9.00 -35.31
C PRO A 69 -12.45 -7.49 -35.43
N ALA A 70 -13.72 -7.10 -35.34
CA ALA A 70 -14.03 -5.75 -34.92
C ALA A 70 -13.38 -5.53 -33.57
N SER A 71 -12.45 -4.60 -33.49
CA SER A 71 -11.81 -4.13 -32.26
C SER A 71 -12.88 -3.51 -31.34
N ASN A 72 -13.65 -4.34 -30.65
CA ASN A 72 -14.45 -3.93 -29.52
C ASN A 72 -13.54 -3.90 -28.30
N THR A 73 -12.79 -2.81 -28.12
CA THR A 73 -12.27 -2.40 -26.83
C THR A 73 -13.45 -2.00 -25.94
N VAL A 74 -14.16 -2.98 -25.40
CA VAL A 74 -15.02 -2.75 -24.25
C VAL A 74 -14.09 -2.23 -23.15
N ALA A 75 -14.19 -0.95 -22.85
CA ALA A 75 -13.46 -0.34 -21.75
C ALA A 75 -13.72 -1.19 -20.51
N LYS A 76 -12.71 -1.95 -20.06
CA LYS A 76 -12.87 -2.85 -18.92
C LYS A 76 -13.06 -2.00 -17.69
N SER A 77 -14.24 -2.04 -17.08
CA SER A 77 -14.50 -1.32 -15.83
C SER A 77 -13.56 -1.81 -14.72
N TRP A 78 -13.18 -0.91 -13.85
CA TRP A 78 -12.37 -1.25 -12.69
C TRP A 78 -12.89 -0.57 -11.42
N LYS A 79 -12.64 -1.25 -10.31
CA LYS A 79 -12.90 -0.72 -8.98
C LYS A 79 -11.78 -1.15 -8.05
N ILE A 80 -11.30 -0.22 -7.23
CA ILE A 80 -10.33 -0.48 -6.17
C ILE A 80 -10.77 0.23 -4.89
N GLU A 81 -10.61 -0.43 -3.76
CA GLU A 81 -10.82 0.15 -2.44
C GLU A 81 -9.68 -0.24 -1.50
N GLY A 82 -9.32 0.66 -0.60
CA GLY A 82 -8.18 0.42 0.27
C GLY A 82 -7.81 1.62 1.09
N ALA A 83 -6.52 1.75 1.37
CA ALA A 83 -5.98 2.81 2.20
C ALA A 83 -4.81 3.53 1.54
N LEU A 84 -4.84 4.86 1.62
CA LEU A 84 -3.71 5.73 1.31
C LEU A 84 -2.94 6.01 2.58
N THR A 85 -1.62 5.84 2.52
CA THR A 85 -0.66 6.26 3.55
C THR A 85 0.35 7.20 2.91
N GLU A 86 0.51 8.41 3.46
CA GLU A 86 1.31 9.48 2.86
C GLU A 86 2.09 10.25 3.92
N ALA A 87 3.31 10.67 3.59
CA ALA A 87 4.04 11.72 4.30
C ALA A 87 4.58 12.75 3.31
N CYS A 88 4.69 13.99 3.73
CA CYS A 88 5.27 15.06 2.93
C CYS A 88 6.13 16.01 3.76
N THR A 89 6.86 16.92 3.09
CA THR A 89 7.75 17.88 3.73
C THR A 89 7.05 19.08 4.35
N CYS A 90 5.73 19.19 4.25
CA CYS A 90 4.95 20.29 4.83
C CYS A 90 4.89 20.20 6.36
N SER A 91 4.59 21.34 7.01
CA SER A 91 4.28 21.39 8.44
C SER A 91 2.95 20.70 8.77
N VAL A 92 2.74 20.41 10.06
CA VAL A 92 1.49 19.83 10.57
C VAL A 92 0.61 20.92 11.20
N PRO A 93 -0.67 21.05 10.80
CA PRO A 93 -1.35 20.37 9.69
C PRO A 93 -0.90 20.92 8.34
N CYS A 94 -0.91 20.07 7.29
CA CYS A 94 -0.56 20.50 5.94
C CYS A 94 -1.58 21.48 5.41
N SER A 95 -1.14 22.69 5.09
CA SER A 95 -1.97 23.78 4.53
C SER A 95 -2.64 23.39 3.21
N CYS A 96 -2.00 22.52 2.41
CA CYS A 96 -2.58 22.03 1.16
C CYS A 96 -3.93 21.31 1.38
N ASN A 97 -4.13 20.64 2.51
CA ASN A 97 -5.41 19.98 2.80
C ASN A 97 -6.57 20.97 3.01
N PHE A 98 -6.26 22.25 3.18
CA PHE A 98 -7.20 23.36 3.39
C PHE A 98 -7.25 24.33 2.21
N GLY A 99 -6.71 23.95 1.06
CA GLY A 99 -6.73 24.76 -0.16
C GLY A 99 -5.73 25.91 -0.16
N GLN A 100 -4.67 25.83 0.63
CA GLN A 100 -3.58 26.80 0.67
C GLN A 100 -2.29 26.18 0.12
N GLY A 101 -1.34 27.01 -0.29
CA GLY A 101 -0.02 26.53 -0.74
C GLY A 101 0.77 25.80 0.35
N PRO A 102 1.81 25.09 -0.02
CA PRO A 102 2.68 24.38 0.93
C PRO A 102 3.30 25.33 1.96
N SER A 103 3.48 24.87 3.19
CA SER A 103 4.11 25.60 4.28
C SER A 103 4.99 24.65 5.09
N PRO A 104 6.17 25.08 5.60
CA PRO A 104 6.73 26.46 5.54
C PRO A 104 7.46 26.77 4.22
N HIS A 105 7.56 25.82 3.31
CA HIS A 105 8.27 25.92 2.03
C HIS A 105 7.29 26.23 0.89
N THR A 106 7.81 26.71 -0.24
CA THR A 106 7.05 26.89 -1.48
C THR A 106 6.92 25.58 -2.29
N TYR A 107 7.45 24.48 -1.77
CA TYR A 107 7.41 23.15 -2.37
C TYR A 107 6.85 22.11 -1.40
N CYS A 108 6.38 21.01 -1.95
CA CYS A 108 5.94 19.85 -1.20
C CYS A 108 6.48 18.58 -1.90
N TYR A 109 7.14 17.74 -1.15
CA TYR A 109 7.64 16.45 -1.63
C TYR A 109 6.91 15.33 -0.90
N PRO A 110 5.80 14.80 -1.46
CA PRO A 110 5.09 13.68 -0.89
C PRO A 110 5.73 12.35 -1.29
N PHE A 111 5.64 11.39 -0.37
CA PHE A 111 5.90 9.98 -0.58
C PHE A 111 4.70 9.20 -0.07
N TYR A 112 4.07 8.41 -0.94
CA TYR A 112 2.78 7.79 -0.62
C TYR A 112 2.58 6.45 -1.32
N SER A 113 1.73 5.62 -0.71
CA SER A 113 1.30 4.34 -1.26
C SER A 113 -0.21 4.16 -1.10
N TYR A 114 -0.81 3.63 -2.14
CA TYR A 114 -2.16 3.08 -2.15
C TYR A 114 -2.07 1.57 -1.95
N HIS A 115 -2.59 1.07 -0.84
CA HIS A 115 -2.83 -0.34 -0.61
C HIS A 115 -4.22 -0.71 -1.14
N ILE A 116 -4.30 -1.55 -2.13
CA ILE A 116 -5.56 -2.10 -2.65
C ILE A 116 -5.96 -3.26 -1.75
N ARG A 117 -6.84 -3.02 -0.76
CA ARG A 117 -7.37 -4.11 0.08
C ARG A 117 -8.27 -5.04 -0.71
N LYS A 118 -9.03 -4.48 -1.66
CA LYS A 118 -9.87 -5.21 -2.58
C LYS A 118 -10.00 -4.45 -3.90
N GLY A 119 -9.89 -5.17 -5.01
CA GLY A 119 -10.04 -4.52 -6.31
C GLY A 119 -9.92 -5.45 -7.48
N ASN A 120 -10.43 -4.96 -8.62
CA ASN A 120 -10.32 -5.65 -9.90
C ASN A 120 -10.28 -4.66 -11.06
N TYR A 121 -9.70 -5.10 -12.16
CA TYR A 121 -9.77 -4.47 -13.48
C TYR A 121 -10.30 -5.52 -14.45
N GLY A 122 -11.59 -5.43 -14.82
CA GLY A 122 -12.26 -6.51 -15.50
C GLY A 122 -12.18 -7.81 -14.70
N ASP A 123 -11.56 -8.83 -15.30
CA ASP A 123 -11.32 -10.16 -14.68
C ASP A 123 -9.99 -10.28 -13.89
N VAL A 124 -9.17 -9.23 -13.86
CA VAL A 124 -7.89 -9.23 -13.15
C VAL A 124 -8.08 -8.79 -11.71
N ALA A 125 -7.89 -9.70 -10.75
CA ALA A 125 -7.90 -9.37 -9.34
C ALA A 125 -6.63 -8.60 -8.92
N LEU A 126 -6.78 -7.59 -8.06
CA LEU A 126 -5.73 -6.68 -7.61
C LEU A 126 -5.59 -6.65 -6.08
N ASP A 127 -6.24 -7.58 -5.38
CA ASP A 127 -6.26 -7.62 -3.92
C ASP A 127 -4.84 -7.68 -3.34
N ASP A 128 -4.63 -6.97 -2.24
CA ASP A 128 -3.37 -6.90 -1.49
C ASP A 128 -2.14 -6.38 -2.27
N LEU A 129 -2.35 -5.68 -3.38
CA LEU A 129 -1.29 -5.01 -4.12
C LEU A 129 -1.14 -3.54 -3.72
N HIS A 130 0.05 -3.02 -3.96
CA HIS A 130 0.41 -1.63 -3.67
C HIS A 130 0.89 -0.91 -4.93
N PHE A 131 0.59 0.38 -5.01
CA PHE A 131 1.20 1.31 -5.97
C PHE A 131 1.32 2.69 -5.35
N GLY A 132 2.25 3.48 -5.84
CA GLY A 132 2.46 4.82 -5.29
C GLY A 132 3.56 5.60 -5.97
N SER A 133 3.98 6.68 -5.31
CA SER A 133 5.02 7.56 -5.81
C SER A 133 5.79 8.26 -4.70
N ALA A 134 7.04 8.60 -5.01
CA ALA A 134 7.81 9.63 -4.34
C ALA A 134 7.98 10.81 -5.30
N ASP A 135 7.38 11.94 -4.98
CA ASP A 135 7.49 13.16 -5.79
C ASP A 135 8.60 14.03 -5.20
N LEU A 136 9.69 14.17 -5.93
CA LEU A 136 10.91 14.83 -5.48
C LEU A 136 11.25 16.03 -6.37
N ARG A 137 12.32 16.74 -6.04
CA ARG A 137 12.76 17.91 -6.81
C ARG A 137 13.08 17.55 -8.28
N SER A 138 13.71 16.40 -8.53
CA SER A 138 14.09 15.95 -9.86
C SER A 138 12.94 15.31 -10.65
N GLY A 139 11.81 15.01 -10.03
CA GLY A 139 10.65 14.43 -10.70
C GLY A 139 9.83 13.47 -9.83
N ARG A 140 8.90 12.80 -10.49
CA ARG A 140 8.04 11.77 -9.89
C ARG A 140 8.64 10.39 -10.12
N TYR A 141 8.77 9.62 -9.05
CA TYR A 141 9.29 8.26 -9.08
C TYR A 141 8.20 7.28 -8.66
N MET A 142 7.54 6.70 -9.63
CA MET A 142 6.44 5.76 -9.40
C MET A 142 6.96 4.36 -9.07
N PHE A 143 6.21 3.65 -8.25
CA PHE A 143 6.47 2.25 -7.92
C PHE A 143 5.18 1.45 -7.88
N MET A 144 5.31 0.15 -8.04
CA MET A 144 4.27 -0.83 -7.78
C MET A 144 4.86 -2.07 -7.10
N ASP A 145 3.98 -2.82 -6.48
CA ASP A 145 4.30 -4.03 -5.75
C ASP A 145 5.03 -5.04 -6.63
N ALA A 146 6.20 -5.50 -6.18
CA ALA A 146 7.00 -6.50 -6.89
C ALA A 146 6.27 -7.85 -7.04
N ARG A 147 5.27 -8.14 -6.17
CA ARG A 147 4.45 -9.36 -6.22
C ARG A 147 3.45 -9.38 -7.38
N ALA A 148 3.17 -8.25 -7.98
CA ALA A 148 2.24 -8.18 -9.12
C ALA A 148 2.76 -9.00 -10.30
N ASN A 149 1.91 -9.88 -10.84
CA ASN A 149 2.20 -10.60 -12.09
C ASN A 149 2.03 -9.69 -13.32
N GLU A 150 2.41 -10.15 -14.51
CA GLU A 150 2.43 -9.30 -15.71
C GLU A 150 1.06 -8.71 -16.05
N ARG A 151 -0.04 -9.50 -16.00
CA ARG A 151 -1.39 -8.98 -16.23
C ARG A 151 -1.79 -7.92 -15.20
N GLN A 152 -1.43 -8.13 -13.93
CA GLN A 152 -1.67 -7.16 -12.87
C GLN A 152 -0.85 -5.88 -13.09
N ARG A 153 0.42 -5.99 -13.53
CA ARG A 153 1.27 -4.85 -13.85
C ARG A 153 0.71 -4.00 -14.97
N GLU A 154 0.20 -4.63 -16.03
CA GLU A 154 -0.43 -3.94 -17.15
C GLU A 154 -1.62 -3.09 -16.70
N VAL A 155 -2.55 -3.68 -15.97
CA VAL A 155 -3.75 -2.94 -15.53
C VAL A 155 -3.47 -1.95 -14.40
N LEU A 156 -2.48 -2.23 -13.53
CA LEU A 156 -2.04 -1.25 -12.54
C LEU A 156 -1.44 0.00 -13.17
N ARG A 157 -0.69 -0.12 -14.28
CA ARG A 157 -0.21 1.05 -15.04
C ARG A 157 -1.37 1.92 -15.54
N LEU A 158 -2.47 1.32 -16.00
CA LEU A 158 -3.66 2.05 -16.41
C LEU A 158 -4.32 2.77 -15.22
N ILE A 159 -4.44 2.09 -14.08
CA ILE A 159 -4.96 2.70 -12.84
C ILE A 159 -4.05 3.83 -12.37
N MET A 160 -2.72 3.65 -12.37
CA MET A 160 -1.76 4.69 -12.00
C MET A 160 -1.84 5.92 -12.95
N ALA A 161 -2.02 5.70 -14.24
CA ALA A 161 -2.25 6.76 -15.21
C ALA A 161 -3.49 7.60 -14.84
N ARG A 162 -4.59 6.94 -14.43
CA ARG A 162 -5.81 7.62 -13.99
C ARG A 162 -5.65 8.29 -12.64
N VAL A 163 -5.14 7.57 -11.62
CA VAL A 163 -5.16 8.01 -10.22
C VAL A 163 -4.01 8.99 -9.90
N ILE A 164 -2.79 8.69 -10.38
CA ILE A 164 -1.59 9.48 -10.06
C ILE A 164 -1.38 10.58 -11.10
N GLU A 165 -1.38 10.21 -12.40
CA GLU A 165 -1.13 11.17 -13.49
C GLU A 165 -2.39 11.92 -13.92
N ARG A 166 -3.58 11.52 -13.43
CA ARG A 166 -4.88 12.17 -13.71
C ARG A 166 -5.22 12.22 -15.20
N ALA A 167 -4.70 11.26 -15.96
CA ALA A 167 -5.02 11.12 -17.37
C ALA A 167 -6.53 10.93 -17.57
N SER A 168 -7.08 11.50 -18.63
CA SER A 168 -8.44 11.17 -19.06
C SER A 168 -8.53 9.70 -19.48
N PRO A 169 -9.73 9.12 -19.62
CA PRO A 169 -9.86 7.75 -20.14
C PRO A 169 -9.13 7.55 -21.47
N ASP A 170 -9.20 8.52 -22.37
CA ASP A 170 -8.60 8.45 -23.71
C ASP A 170 -7.07 8.55 -23.70
N GLU A 171 -6.51 9.19 -22.68
CA GLU A 171 -5.05 9.35 -22.51
C GLU A 171 -4.43 8.22 -21.68
N ALA A 172 -5.24 7.42 -21.00
CA ALA A 172 -4.78 6.46 -20.00
C ALA A 172 -3.80 5.43 -20.56
N GLU A 173 -4.03 4.92 -21.78
CA GLU A 173 -3.15 3.93 -22.41
C GLU A 173 -1.78 4.51 -22.76
N ALA A 174 -1.75 5.71 -23.36
CA ALA A 174 -0.48 6.38 -23.68
C ALA A 174 0.32 6.68 -22.41
N LYS A 175 -0.34 7.17 -21.37
CA LYS A 175 0.29 7.46 -20.08
C LYS A 175 0.75 6.19 -19.36
N ALA A 176 -0.02 5.11 -19.41
CA ALA A 176 0.37 3.82 -18.84
C ALA A 176 1.62 3.24 -19.50
N LYS A 177 1.83 3.46 -20.82
CA LYS A 177 3.05 3.09 -21.51
C LYS A 177 4.25 3.89 -20.98
N GLU A 178 4.14 5.21 -20.86
CA GLU A 178 5.19 6.08 -20.29
C GLU A 178 5.56 5.62 -18.86
N ILE A 179 4.55 5.31 -18.03
CA ILE A 179 4.77 4.77 -16.68
C ILE A 179 5.57 3.46 -16.77
N GLY A 180 5.23 2.57 -17.70
CA GLY A 180 5.91 1.29 -17.88
C GLY A 180 7.40 1.40 -18.16
N GLU A 181 7.86 2.51 -18.75
CA GLU A 181 9.28 2.77 -19.05
C GLU A 181 10.11 3.15 -17.81
N SER A 182 9.48 3.63 -16.74
CA SER A 182 10.16 4.21 -15.58
C SER A 182 9.72 3.66 -14.22
N VAL A 183 8.59 2.96 -14.14
CA VAL A 183 8.06 2.43 -12.89
C VAL A 183 9.00 1.42 -12.25
N ARG A 184 9.17 1.50 -10.94
CA ARG A 184 9.98 0.57 -10.15
C ARG A 184 9.09 -0.52 -9.53
N TYR A 185 9.56 -1.75 -9.59
CA TYR A 185 8.94 -2.88 -8.88
C TYR A 185 9.67 -3.05 -7.55
N ALA A 186 8.98 -2.86 -6.44
CA ALA A 186 9.58 -2.85 -5.12
C ALA A 186 8.74 -3.64 -4.11
N ALA A 187 9.39 -4.17 -3.09
CA ALA A 187 8.67 -4.65 -1.92
C ALA A 187 8.11 -3.44 -1.14
N VAL A 188 6.84 -3.52 -0.78
CA VAL A 188 6.12 -2.46 -0.08
C VAL A 188 5.62 -3.00 1.26
N GLU A 189 6.00 -2.32 2.33
CA GLU A 189 5.50 -2.55 3.68
C GLU A 189 4.68 -1.33 4.08
N GLN A 190 3.36 -1.49 4.17
CA GLN A 190 2.43 -0.44 4.62
C GLN A 190 1.64 -0.96 5.80
N SER A 191 1.67 -0.24 6.91
CA SER A 191 0.90 -0.58 8.11
C SER A 191 0.31 0.66 8.77
N TYR A 192 -0.84 0.48 9.41
CA TYR A 192 -1.51 1.53 10.17
C TYR A 192 -2.43 0.90 11.22
N ASP A 193 -2.60 1.59 12.31
CA ASP A 193 -3.51 1.23 13.39
C ASP A 193 -4.33 2.46 13.85
N ASN A 194 -4.77 2.52 15.09
CA ASN A 194 -5.52 3.65 15.64
C ASN A 194 -4.63 4.78 16.19
N ARG A 195 -3.31 4.67 16.10
CA ARG A 195 -2.34 5.61 16.67
C ARG A 195 -1.27 6.09 15.69
N LYS A 196 -0.94 5.29 14.70
CA LYS A 196 0.22 5.53 13.83
C LYS A 196 0.03 4.93 12.44
N ASN A 197 0.85 5.41 11.53
CA ASN A 197 1.05 4.80 10.22
C ASN A 197 2.53 4.68 9.87
N HIS A 198 2.82 3.76 8.97
CA HIS A 198 4.16 3.47 8.50
C HIS A 198 4.10 3.06 7.03
N LEU A 199 5.09 3.50 6.26
CA LEU A 199 5.33 3.07 4.89
C LEU A 199 6.82 2.88 4.67
N LYS A 200 7.19 1.72 4.11
CA LYS A 200 8.52 1.45 3.60
C LYS A 200 8.43 0.86 2.21
N VAL A 201 9.22 1.40 1.29
CA VAL A 201 9.34 0.92 -0.08
C VAL A 201 10.81 0.67 -0.36
N GLU A 202 11.15 -0.57 -0.66
CA GLU A 202 12.53 -1.00 -0.84
C GLU A 202 13.24 -0.17 -1.93
N GLY A 203 14.44 0.32 -1.62
CA GLY A 203 15.24 1.13 -2.55
C GLY A 203 14.70 2.53 -2.84
N ILE A 204 13.64 2.98 -2.16
CA ILE A 204 13.03 4.30 -2.33
C ILE A 204 13.04 5.08 -1.02
N GLY A 205 12.37 4.60 0.03
CA GLY A 205 12.27 5.35 1.26
C GLY A 205 11.39 4.71 2.32
N GLU A 206 11.31 5.40 3.47
CA GLU A 206 10.58 4.95 4.64
C GLU A 206 10.12 6.15 5.46
N PHE A 207 8.92 6.06 6.04
CA PHE A 207 8.51 6.97 7.10
C PHE A 207 7.67 6.25 8.16
N SER A 208 7.67 6.84 9.36
CA SER A 208 6.76 6.51 10.45
C SER A 208 6.13 7.79 10.97
N ALA A 209 4.85 7.77 11.31
CA ALA A 209 4.16 8.93 11.84
C ALA A 209 3.14 8.55 12.91
N ASP A 210 3.03 9.39 13.93
CA ASP A 210 2.06 9.27 15.01
C ASP A 210 0.86 10.17 14.71
N TYR A 211 -0.37 9.67 14.96
CA TYR A 211 -1.58 10.45 14.73
C TYR A 211 -1.68 11.63 15.70
N VAL A 212 -2.10 12.76 15.20
CA VAL A 212 -2.42 13.93 16.01
C VAL A 212 -3.77 13.66 16.68
N MET A 213 -3.74 13.45 17.97
CA MET A 213 -4.93 13.12 18.74
C MET A 213 -5.74 14.37 19.07
N GLY A 214 -7.07 14.22 19.09
CA GLY A 214 -7.99 15.28 19.49
C GLY A 214 -7.91 15.61 20.99
N LEU A 215 -8.81 16.46 21.43
CA LEU A 215 -8.87 16.91 22.83
C LEU A 215 -9.14 15.74 23.81
N ASP A 216 -9.88 14.74 23.35
CA ASP A 216 -10.17 13.51 24.09
C ASP A 216 -8.92 12.60 24.25
N LYS A 217 -7.86 12.82 23.49
CA LYS A 217 -6.63 12.01 23.42
C LYS A 217 -6.86 10.54 23.01
N GLU A 218 -8.03 10.22 22.55
CA GLU A 218 -8.45 8.88 22.12
C GLU A 218 -8.70 8.80 20.63
N SER A 219 -9.31 9.82 20.05
CA SER A 219 -9.64 9.90 18.63
C SER A 219 -8.64 10.79 17.88
N PRO A 220 -8.17 10.39 16.67
CA PRO A 220 -7.31 11.24 15.89
C PRO A 220 -8.07 12.41 15.27
N ILE A 221 -7.36 13.52 15.00
CA ILE A 221 -7.90 14.62 14.22
C ILE A 221 -8.03 14.20 12.77
N VAL A 222 -9.21 14.42 12.18
CA VAL A 222 -9.50 14.12 10.78
C VAL A 222 -9.93 15.37 10.02
N VAL A 223 -9.56 15.43 8.75
CA VAL A 223 -10.03 16.46 7.79
C VAL A 223 -10.90 15.75 6.75
N ARG A 224 -12.20 16.08 6.76
CA ARG A 224 -13.15 15.63 5.74
C ARG A 224 -13.13 16.58 4.56
N ASN A 225 -13.42 16.05 3.36
CA ASN A 225 -13.48 16.83 2.14
C ASN A 225 -12.23 17.73 1.96
N ASN A 226 -11.05 17.15 2.18
CA ASN A 226 -9.78 17.85 2.00
C ASN A 226 -9.52 18.15 0.50
N THR A 227 -8.67 19.11 0.24
CA THR A 227 -8.44 19.62 -1.12
C THR A 227 -7.25 18.94 -1.85
N THR A 228 -6.62 17.95 -1.26
CA THR A 228 -5.40 17.31 -1.81
C THR A 228 -5.64 15.86 -2.21
N TRP A 229 -6.20 15.07 -1.30
CA TRP A 229 -6.35 13.63 -1.46
C TRP A 229 -7.82 13.23 -1.62
N ARG A 230 -8.11 12.36 -2.57
CA ARG A 230 -9.47 11.82 -2.78
C ARG A 230 -9.75 10.66 -1.82
N ILE A 231 -9.64 10.91 -0.54
CA ILE A 231 -9.94 9.98 0.56
C ILE A 231 -11.13 10.48 1.35
N ARG A 232 -11.87 9.58 1.97
CA ARG A 232 -13.08 9.93 2.74
C ARG A 232 -12.76 10.87 3.88
N GLU A 233 -11.75 10.53 4.64
CA GLU A 233 -11.24 11.28 5.79
C GLU A 233 -9.72 11.22 5.80
N ALA A 234 -9.07 12.36 5.91
CA ALA A 234 -7.63 12.44 6.10
C ALA A 234 -7.32 12.48 7.61
N ILE A 235 -6.95 11.36 8.19
CA ILE A 235 -6.39 11.30 9.54
C ILE A 235 -5.07 12.04 9.53
N LYS A 236 -4.92 13.00 10.42
CA LYS A 236 -3.72 13.83 10.51
C LYS A 236 -2.67 13.15 11.38
N ALA A 237 -1.45 13.11 10.88
CA ALA A 237 -0.31 12.56 11.58
C ALA A 237 0.93 13.46 11.47
N LYS A 238 1.86 13.23 12.37
CA LYS A 238 3.17 13.89 12.42
C LYS A 238 4.27 12.84 12.33
N THR A 239 5.19 13.01 11.37
CA THR A 239 6.27 12.05 11.17
C THR A 239 7.24 12.05 12.34
N SER A 240 7.55 10.88 12.87
CA SER A 240 8.67 10.64 13.76
C SER A 240 9.98 10.42 12.99
N SER A 241 9.86 9.92 11.75
CA SER A 241 10.95 9.89 10.77
C SER A 241 10.36 9.94 9.35
N TYR A 242 11.07 10.60 8.43
CA TYR A 242 10.75 10.62 7.01
C TYR A 242 12.04 10.65 6.18
N LYS A 243 12.32 9.57 5.47
CA LYS A 243 13.56 9.36 4.72
C LYS A 243 13.24 8.84 3.33
N VAL A 244 13.70 9.54 2.31
CA VAL A 244 13.65 9.11 0.90
C VAL A 244 15.01 9.37 0.28
N LYS A 245 15.51 8.44 -0.52
CA LYS A 245 16.77 8.60 -1.25
C LYS A 245 16.65 8.01 -2.65
N ILE A 246 16.64 8.86 -3.66
CA ILE A 246 16.63 8.47 -5.06
C ILE A 246 17.65 9.31 -5.82
N GLY A 247 18.74 8.66 -6.27
CA GLY A 247 19.82 9.37 -6.95
C GLY A 247 20.44 10.45 -6.05
N ARG A 248 20.32 11.71 -6.48
CA ARG A 248 20.82 12.89 -5.74
C ARG A 248 19.76 13.51 -4.82
N ASP A 249 18.51 13.14 -4.98
CA ASP A 249 17.44 13.63 -4.11
C ASP A 249 17.44 12.86 -2.79
N VAL A 250 17.55 13.61 -1.70
CA VAL A 250 17.57 13.07 -0.35
C VAL A 250 16.61 13.88 0.51
N ILE A 251 15.65 13.20 1.12
CA ILE A 251 14.85 13.70 2.23
C ILE A 251 15.29 12.94 3.48
N ASN A 252 15.60 13.66 4.55
CA ASN A 252 15.86 13.09 5.86
C ASN A 252 15.38 14.12 6.89
N THR A 253 14.15 13.95 7.32
CA THR A 253 13.46 14.89 8.20
C THR A 253 12.51 14.17 9.16
N LYS A 254 11.88 14.93 10.04
CA LYS A 254 10.83 14.51 10.96
C LYS A 254 9.94 15.69 11.29
N ASP A 255 8.94 15.46 12.12
CA ASP A 255 7.98 16.49 12.55
C ASP A 255 7.19 17.13 11.41
N THR A 256 7.15 16.47 10.24
CA THR A 256 6.42 16.89 9.06
C THR A 256 5.06 16.19 8.96
N ASN A 257 4.22 16.63 8.02
CA ASN A 257 2.87 16.11 7.88
C ASN A 257 2.83 14.69 7.32
N SER A 258 1.89 13.92 7.83
CA SER A 258 1.44 12.66 7.24
C SER A 258 -0.09 12.59 7.23
N ASN A 259 -0.62 11.86 6.26
CA ASN A 259 -2.04 11.57 6.12
C ASN A 259 -2.24 10.04 6.04
N GLN A 260 -3.34 9.60 6.63
CA GLN A 260 -3.86 8.25 6.49
C GLN A 260 -5.35 8.34 6.16
N GLY A 261 -5.84 7.50 5.24
CA GLY A 261 -7.29 7.46 4.99
C GLY A 261 -7.71 6.44 3.96
N ASP A 262 -8.96 6.07 4.01
CA ASP A 262 -9.57 5.10 3.11
C ASP A 262 -10.03 5.74 1.82
N TYR A 263 -9.89 5.01 0.73
CA TYR A 263 -10.38 5.39 -0.59
C TYR A 263 -11.25 4.29 -1.21
N GLU A 264 -12.06 4.71 -2.17
CA GLU A 264 -12.81 3.85 -3.07
C GLU A 264 -12.85 4.56 -4.44
N TYR A 265 -12.25 3.93 -5.46
CA TYR A 265 -12.10 4.50 -6.79
C TYR A 265 -12.68 3.57 -7.85
N THR A 266 -13.25 4.18 -8.89
CA THR A 266 -13.79 3.49 -10.06
C THR A 266 -13.36 4.19 -11.34
N ASP A 267 -13.47 3.48 -12.47
CA ASP A 267 -13.26 4.03 -13.83
C ASP A 267 -14.16 5.22 -14.15
N ALA A 268 -15.36 5.28 -13.57
CA ALA A 268 -16.32 6.38 -13.76
C ALA A 268 -15.89 7.70 -13.07
N MET A 269 -14.90 7.67 -12.16
CA MET A 269 -14.45 8.87 -11.46
C MET A 269 -13.64 9.78 -12.36
N ASP A 270 -13.91 11.08 -12.27
CA ASP A 270 -13.06 12.10 -12.87
C ASP A 270 -11.88 12.43 -11.95
N PHE A 271 -10.70 11.91 -12.27
CA PHE A 271 -9.45 12.21 -11.57
C PHE A 271 -8.79 13.51 -12.07
N GLY A 272 -9.19 14.02 -13.24
CA GLY A 272 -8.72 15.29 -13.81
C GLY A 272 -9.36 16.51 -13.18
N ALA A 273 -10.52 16.35 -12.49
CA ALA A 273 -11.13 17.47 -11.78
C ALA A 273 -10.13 18.11 -10.84
N PRO A 274 -10.00 19.46 -10.86
CA PRO A 274 -8.93 20.15 -10.16
C PRO A 274 -8.98 19.86 -8.67
N VAL A 275 -7.91 19.24 -8.17
CA VAL A 275 -7.54 19.43 -6.77
C VAL A 275 -6.95 20.83 -6.69
N ARG A 276 -7.36 21.60 -5.73
CA ARG A 276 -7.06 23.02 -5.64
C ARG A 276 -5.57 23.34 -5.59
N TRP A 277 -4.75 22.34 -5.21
CA TRP A 277 -3.30 22.45 -5.10
C TRP A 277 -2.63 21.19 -5.63
N ASN A 278 -1.88 21.35 -6.70
CA ASN A 278 -0.93 20.34 -7.16
C ASN A 278 0.40 20.59 -6.45
N CYS A 279 0.65 19.83 -5.40
CA CYS A 279 1.96 19.80 -4.76
C CYS A 279 2.82 18.68 -5.33
N GLY A 280 4.13 18.71 -5.10
CA GLY A 280 5.07 17.70 -5.54
C GLY A 280 5.60 17.92 -6.96
N ALA A 281 5.83 16.83 -7.69
CA ALA A 281 6.48 16.87 -9.00
C ALA A 281 5.71 17.71 -10.03
N ASP A 282 4.39 17.81 -9.94
CA ASP A 282 3.59 18.64 -10.85
C ASP A 282 3.80 20.13 -10.60
N ALA A 283 3.86 20.57 -9.34
CA ALA A 283 4.19 21.93 -8.99
C ALA A 283 5.62 22.30 -9.46
N ASN A 284 6.56 21.39 -9.34
CA ASN A 284 7.93 21.57 -9.78
C ASN A 284 8.07 21.63 -11.31
N ARG A 285 7.27 20.84 -12.05
CA ARG A 285 7.20 20.91 -13.52
C ARG A 285 6.64 22.25 -14.00
N MET A 286 5.62 22.76 -13.33
CA MET A 286 5.03 24.07 -13.64
C MET A 286 5.96 25.24 -13.31
N ALA A 287 6.75 25.13 -12.24
CA ALA A 287 7.73 26.15 -11.87
C ALA A 287 8.95 26.23 -12.83
N ASN A 288 9.28 25.12 -13.51
CA ASN A 288 10.39 25.04 -14.45
C ASN A 288 9.97 25.23 -15.92
N GLY A 289 8.69 25.23 -16.24
CA GLY A 289 8.11 25.47 -17.56
C GLY A 289 7.22 26.69 -17.52
N SER A 290 7.68 27.79 -18.08
CA SER A 290 7.00 29.07 -18.46
C SER A 290 5.46 29.11 -18.35
N GLY A 291 4.89 28.77 -17.23
CA GLY A 291 3.48 28.88 -16.90
C GLY A 291 3.35 29.29 -15.45
N GLU A 292 3.14 30.57 -15.23
CA GLU A 292 2.77 31.14 -13.93
C GLU A 292 1.48 30.51 -13.41
N GLN A 293 1.62 29.42 -12.65
CA GLN A 293 0.70 29.11 -11.57
C GLN A 293 1.50 28.42 -10.48
N SER A 294 2.33 29.23 -9.83
CA SER A 294 2.87 28.94 -8.51
C SER A 294 1.73 28.58 -7.56
N CYS A 295 2.04 27.83 -6.51
CA CYS A 295 1.18 27.68 -5.33
C CYS A 295 0.91 29.06 -4.66
N GLN A 296 0.75 30.13 -5.43
CA GLN A 296 0.47 31.49 -4.96
C GLN A 296 -0.96 31.85 -5.33
N LYS A 297 -1.74 31.98 -4.34
CA LYS A 297 -3.02 32.60 -4.00
C LYS A 297 -4.12 31.65 -3.64
#